data_bffee745f31441a40ce49f4b821de6d2
#
_entry.id   bffee745f31441a40ce49f4b821de6d2
#
_cell.length_a   1.000
_cell.length_b   1.000
_cell.length_c   1.000
_cell.angle_alpha   90.00
_cell.angle_beta   90.00
_cell.angle_gamma   90.00
#
_symmetry.space_group_name_H-M   'P 1'
#
loop_
_entity.id
_entity.type
_entity.pdbx_description
1 polymer ?
#
loop_
_entity_poly.entity_id
_entity_poly.type
_entity_poly.pdbx_seq_one_letter_code
_entity_poly.pdbx_strand_id
1 'polypeptide(L)'
;KPARAAAAVIDKDSAVELYAGFGKSVYTAFATIGGNAVGVVATGKQLCHNCVSKASRFVRLCDAFSVPVLTIVDTKGFVPSATDDIAGGIREAARLAATYADATTAKVAVLAGKAVGPVYTALAAADLRIAVAGCTVSALEPSAAVSVLYKEEIDASDNIIAATKAKTAAYTAEVCSAASAVAAGAAGMSW
;
A
#
# COMPACT_ATOMS: atom_id res chain seq x y z
N LYS A 1 -6.97 -5.97 9.74
CA LYS A 1 -7.14 -6.94 8.64
C LYS A 1 -7.68 -6.20 7.42
N PRO A 2 -7.26 -6.54 6.18
CA PRO A 2 -7.67 -5.82 4.96
C PRO A 2 -9.19 -5.69 4.81
N ALA A 3 -9.94 -6.77 5.00
CA ALA A 3 -11.41 -6.76 4.93
C ALA A 3 -12.06 -5.76 5.91
N ARG A 4 -11.47 -5.55 7.09
CA ARG A 4 -11.99 -4.57 8.05
C ARG A 4 -11.77 -3.13 7.59
N ALA A 5 -10.65 -2.86 6.93
CA ALA A 5 -10.39 -1.55 6.35
C ALA A 5 -11.36 -1.26 5.19
N ALA A 6 -11.63 -2.25 4.35
CA ALA A 6 -12.64 -2.14 3.30
C ALA A 6 -14.04 -1.89 3.87
N ALA A 7 -14.46 -2.65 4.88
CA ALA A 7 -15.78 -2.53 5.51
C ALA A 7 -16.03 -1.17 6.16
N ALA A 8 -15.00 -0.38 6.43
CA ALA A 8 -15.15 0.97 7.01
C ALA A 8 -15.59 2.04 6.00
N VAL A 9 -15.47 1.75 4.69
CA VAL A 9 -15.71 2.74 3.63
C VAL A 9 -16.79 2.32 2.63
N ILE A 10 -17.16 1.05 2.57
CA ILE A 10 -18.20 0.52 1.68
C ILE A 10 -19.56 0.52 2.35
N ASP A 11 -20.61 0.47 1.56
CA ASP A 11 -21.98 0.33 2.06
C ASP A 11 -22.16 -1.00 2.80
N LYS A 12 -22.94 -0.97 3.87
CA LYS A 12 -23.18 -2.15 4.69
C LYS A 12 -23.76 -3.30 3.84
N ASP A 13 -23.21 -4.50 4.05
CA ASP A 13 -23.64 -5.75 3.41
C ASP A 13 -23.57 -5.77 1.87
N SER A 14 -22.87 -4.79 1.25
CA SER A 14 -22.74 -4.70 -0.21
C SER A 14 -21.58 -5.54 -0.78
N ALA A 15 -20.65 -6.01 0.06
CA ALA A 15 -19.42 -6.65 -0.39
C ALA A 15 -19.63 -8.08 -0.93
N VAL A 16 -19.15 -8.32 -2.13
CA VAL A 16 -19.00 -9.65 -2.72
C VAL A 16 -17.50 -9.93 -2.86
N GLU A 17 -16.93 -10.69 -1.92
CA GLU A 17 -15.49 -11.01 -1.93
C GLU A 17 -15.17 -11.99 -3.06
N LEU A 18 -14.11 -11.68 -3.83
CA LEU A 18 -13.56 -12.55 -4.85
C LEU A 18 -12.21 -13.13 -4.39
N TYR A 19 -11.96 -14.38 -4.77
CA TYR A 19 -10.69 -15.09 -4.50
C TYR A 19 -10.32 -15.18 -3.02
N ALA A 20 -11.29 -15.33 -2.10
CA ALA A 20 -11.06 -15.37 -0.66
C ALA A 20 -10.02 -16.40 -0.21
N GLY A 21 -9.97 -17.57 -0.87
CA GLY A 21 -9.01 -18.64 -0.58
C GLY A 21 -7.58 -18.41 -1.09
N PHE A 22 -7.35 -17.41 -1.93
CA PHE A 22 -6.08 -17.12 -2.60
C PHE A 22 -5.52 -15.77 -2.18
N GLY A 23 -4.19 -15.65 -1.98
CA GLY A 23 -3.53 -14.38 -1.66
C GLY A 23 -4.13 -13.67 -0.44
N LYS A 24 -4.17 -14.33 0.71
CA LYS A 24 -4.94 -13.93 1.91
C LYS A 24 -4.54 -12.57 2.52
N SER A 25 -3.35 -12.03 2.20
CA SER A 25 -2.95 -10.69 2.63
C SER A 25 -3.53 -9.56 1.79
N VAL A 26 -4.27 -9.89 0.72
CA VAL A 26 -5.03 -8.92 -0.06
C VAL A 26 -6.50 -9.31 -0.04
N TYR A 27 -7.36 -8.35 0.25
CA TYR A 27 -8.81 -8.45 0.12
C TYR A 27 -9.24 -7.83 -1.21
N THR A 28 -10.07 -8.53 -1.97
CA THR A 28 -10.65 -8.04 -3.21
C THR A 28 -12.14 -8.31 -3.21
N ALA A 29 -12.95 -7.29 -3.47
CA ALA A 29 -14.40 -7.41 -3.51
C ALA A 29 -15.03 -6.42 -4.48
N PHE A 30 -16.14 -6.79 -5.09
CA PHE A 30 -17.09 -5.81 -5.58
C PHE A 30 -17.97 -5.35 -4.42
N ALA A 31 -18.26 -4.06 -4.36
CA ALA A 31 -19.08 -3.46 -3.33
C ALA A 31 -19.79 -2.21 -3.87
N THR A 32 -20.54 -1.52 -3.04
CA THR A 32 -21.03 -0.18 -3.35
C THR A 32 -20.51 0.85 -2.34
N ILE A 33 -20.40 2.09 -2.80
CA ILE A 33 -20.17 3.27 -1.97
C ILE A 33 -21.21 4.32 -2.35
N GLY A 34 -22.10 4.65 -1.42
CA GLY A 34 -23.24 5.52 -1.71
C GLY A 34 -24.13 4.99 -2.85
N GLY A 35 -24.29 3.68 -2.94
CA GLY A 35 -25.05 2.99 -3.99
C GLY A 35 -24.32 2.81 -5.32
N ASN A 36 -23.13 3.38 -5.51
CA ASN A 36 -22.36 3.24 -6.76
C ASN A 36 -21.41 2.05 -6.70
N ALA A 37 -21.36 1.24 -7.76
CA ALA A 37 -20.50 0.06 -7.83
C ALA A 37 -19.02 0.43 -7.84
N VAL A 38 -18.22 -0.30 -7.05
CA VAL A 38 -16.78 -0.11 -6.92
C VAL A 38 -16.08 -1.45 -6.73
N GLY A 39 -14.91 -1.61 -7.32
CA GLY A 39 -13.98 -2.67 -7.00
C GLY A 39 -13.06 -2.24 -5.87
N VAL A 40 -12.98 -3.02 -4.81
CA VAL A 40 -12.16 -2.71 -3.63
C VAL A 40 -10.96 -3.64 -3.56
N VAL A 41 -9.76 -3.05 -3.46
CA VAL A 41 -8.50 -3.75 -3.17
C VAL A 41 -7.97 -3.22 -1.85
N ALA A 42 -7.92 -4.05 -0.82
CA ALA A 42 -7.31 -3.65 0.45
C ALA A 42 -6.13 -4.56 0.80
N THR A 43 -5.03 -3.96 1.23
CA THR A 43 -3.78 -4.68 1.48
C THR A 43 -3.56 -4.95 2.96
N GLY A 44 -2.85 -6.04 3.26
CA GLY A 44 -2.29 -6.33 4.56
C GLY A 44 -0.82 -5.93 4.63
N LYS A 45 -0.21 -6.18 5.79
CA LYS A 45 1.14 -5.67 6.13
C LYS A 45 2.26 -6.09 5.18
N GLN A 46 2.19 -7.32 4.65
CA GLN A 46 3.18 -7.84 3.69
C GLN A 46 2.49 -8.64 2.60
N LEU A 47 2.97 -8.53 1.38
CA LEU A 47 2.37 -9.12 0.20
C LEU A 47 3.30 -10.17 -0.41
N CYS A 48 2.80 -11.40 -0.57
CA CYS A 48 3.45 -12.46 -1.31
C CYS A 48 3.09 -12.38 -2.80
N HIS A 49 3.80 -13.11 -3.65
CA HIS A 49 3.54 -13.18 -5.09
C HIS A 49 2.07 -13.50 -5.43
N ASN A 50 1.44 -14.41 -4.68
CA ASN A 50 0.02 -14.74 -4.84
C ASN A 50 -0.90 -13.56 -4.50
N CYS A 51 -0.54 -12.77 -3.47
CA CYS A 51 -1.28 -11.58 -3.06
C CYS A 51 -1.28 -10.51 -4.16
N VAL A 52 -0.11 -10.30 -4.73
CA VAL A 52 0.11 -9.34 -5.82
C VAL A 52 -0.60 -9.80 -7.10
N SER A 53 -0.50 -11.09 -7.43
CA SER A 53 -1.21 -11.70 -8.56
C SER A 53 -2.73 -11.57 -8.42
N LYS A 54 -3.28 -11.76 -7.22
CA LYS A 54 -4.70 -11.55 -6.91
C LYS A 54 -5.13 -10.11 -7.21
N ALA A 55 -4.38 -9.13 -6.70
CA ALA A 55 -4.68 -7.71 -6.91
C ALA A 55 -4.66 -7.38 -8.42
N SER A 56 -3.62 -7.79 -9.15
CA SER A 56 -3.51 -7.54 -10.59
C SER A 56 -4.68 -8.12 -11.38
N ARG A 57 -5.06 -9.37 -11.08
CA ARG A 57 -6.21 -10.03 -11.75
C ARG A 57 -7.51 -9.29 -11.48
N PHE A 58 -7.72 -8.87 -10.24
CA PHE A 58 -8.95 -8.19 -9.85
C PHE A 58 -9.05 -6.80 -10.49
N VAL A 59 -7.96 -6.02 -10.51
CA VAL A 59 -7.95 -4.69 -11.17
C VAL A 59 -8.22 -4.81 -12.66
N ARG A 60 -7.63 -5.81 -13.34
CA ARG A 60 -7.93 -6.08 -14.77
C ARG A 60 -9.39 -6.45 -15.00
N LEU A 61 -10.00 -7.18 -14.06
CA LEU A 61 -11.41 -7.49 -14.11
C LEU A 61 -12.27 -6.22 -13.98
N CYS A 62 -11.94 -5.36 -13.02
CA CYS A 62 -12.62 -4.07 -12.86
C CYS A 62 -12.50 -3.20 -14.12
N ASP A 63 -11.30 -3.12 -14.69
CA ASP A 63 -11.03 -2.34 -15.89
C ASP A 63 -11.84 -2.85 -17.09
N ALA A 64 -11.90 -4.17 -17.28
CA ALA A 64 -12.66 -4.80 -18.37
C ALA A 64 -14.17 -4.47 -18.33
N PHE A 65 -14.71 -4.18 -17.15
CA PHE A 65 -16.12 -3.82 -16.94
C PHE A 65 -16.31 -2.33 -16.60
N SER A 66 -15.27 -1.52 -16.73
CA SER A 66 -15.29 -0.07 -16.41
C SER A 66 -15.76 0.22 -14.97
N VAL A 67 -15.47 -0.69 -14.03
CA VAL A 67 -15.79 -0.51 -12.62
C VAL A 67 -14.66 0.29 -11.95
N PRO A 68 -14.93 1.44 -11.30
CA PRO A 68 -13.93 2.20 -10.58
C PRO A 68 -13.26 1.37 -9.49
N VAL A 69 -11.97 1.62 -9.22
CA VAL A 69 -11.19 0.88 -8.24
C VAL A 69 -10.82 1.78 -7.05
N LEU A 70 -11.18 1.33 -5.86
CA LEU A 70 -10.69 1.86 -4.59
C LEU A 70 -9.59 0.94 -4.05
N THR A 71 -8.38 1.47 -3.89
CA THR A 71 -7.25 0.75 -3.29
C THR A 71 -6.96 1.30 -1.90
N ILE A 72 -7.03 0.45 -0.87
CA ILE A 72 -6.68 0.82 0.51
C ILE A 72 -5.31 0.22 0.81
N VAL A 73 -4.32 1.10 0.98
CA VAL A 73 -2.92 0.72 1.16
C VAL A 73 -2.53 0.73 2.63
N ASP A 74 -2.14 -0.45 3.14
CA ASP A 74 -1.49 -0.63 4.44
C ASP A 74 -0.46 -1.76 4.29
N THR A 75 0.69 -1.46 3.69
CA THR A 75 1.71 -2.47 3.40
C THR A 75 3.12 -1.98 3.70
N LYS A 76 3.96 -2.89 4.21
CA LYS A 76 5.40 -2.73 4.35
C LYS A 76 6.19 -3.19 3.12
N GLY A 77 5.47 -3.60 2.06
CA GLY A 77 6.08 -4.15 0.87
C GLY A 77 5.92 -5.68 0.74
N PHE A 78 6.84 -6.28 0.01
CA PHE A 78 6.85 -7.73 -0.22
C PHE A 78 7.32 -8.51 1.00
N VAL A 79 6.91 -9.79 1.06
CA VAL A 79 7.51 -10.77 1.99
C VAL A 79 8.96 -11.01 1.54
N PRO A 80 9.96 -10.70 2.37
CA PRO A 80 11.36 -10.97 2.04
C PRO A 80 11.64 -12.47 2.21
N SER A 81 11.52 -13.23 1.13
CA SER A 81 11.66 -14.68 1.14
C SER A 81 12.21 -15.18 -0.19
N ALA A 82 13.29 -15.95 -0.14
CA ALA A 82 13.84 -16.60 -1.34
C ALA A 82 12.79 -17.49 -2.04
N THR A 83 11.91 -18.12 -1.29
CA THR A 83 10.81 -18.94 -1.85
C THR A 83 9.84 -18.08 -2.65
N ASP A 84 9.52 -16.87 -2.18
CA ASP A 84 8.62 -15.96 -2.88
C ASP A 84 9.29 -15.38 -4.14
N ASP A 85 10.58 -15.09 -4.06
CA ASP A 85 11.37 -14.59 -5.20
C ASP A 85 11.47 -15.65 -6.31
N ILE A 86 11.76 -16.91 -5.96
CA ILE A 86 11.81 -18.04 -6.90
C ILE A 86 10.42 -18.28 -7.52
N ALA A 87 9.35 -18.12 -6.75
CA ALA A 87 7.98 -18.23 -7.22
C ALA A 87 7.56 -17.08 -8.17
N GLY A 88 8.41 -16.07 -8.33
CA GLY A 88 8.22 -14.97 -9.28
C GLY A 88 7.72 -13.67 -8.63
N GLY A 89 8.08 -13.39 -7.39
CA GLY A 89 7.68 -12.17 -6.66
C GLY A 89 7.97 -10.89 -7.45
N ILE A 90 9.17 -10.76 -8.00
CA ILE A 90 9.57 -9.58 -8.81
C ILE A 90 8.73 -9.47 -10.09
N ARG A 91 8.45 -10.59 -10.76
CA ARG A 91 7.60 -10.61 -11.96
C ARG A 91 6.17 -10.18 -11.65
N GLU A 92 5.60 -10.65 -10.55
CA GLU A 92 4.26 -10.25 -10.13
C GLU A 92 4.22 -8.78 -9.71
N ALA A 93 5.29 -8.26 -9.10
CA ALA A 93 5.43 -6.82 -8.80
C ALA A 93 5.39 -5.95 -10.06
N ALA A 94 6.15 -6.33 -11.07
CA ALA A 94 6.16 -5.64 -12.36
C ALA A 94 4.78 -5.72 -13.05
N ARG A 95 4.12 -6.89 -12.97
CA ARG A 95 2.75 -7.06 -13.48
C ARG A 95 1.74 -6.17 -12.76
N LEU A 96 1.86 -6.03 -11.44
CA LEU A 96 0.99 -5.14 -10.67
C LEU A 96 1.15 -3.69 -11.12
N ALA A 97 2.39 -3.22 -11.24
CA ALA A 97 2.68 -1.86 -11.69
C ALA A 97 2.12 -1.61 -13.09
N ALA A 98 2.37 -2.52 -14.05
CA ALA A 98 1.82 -2.44 -15.39
C ALA A 98 0.27 -2.44 -15.38
N THR A 99 -0.35 -3.32 -14.59
CA THR A 99 -1.81 -3.41 -14.50
C THR A 99 -2.44 -2.10 -14.03
N TYR A 100 -1.89 -1.48 -12.98
CA TYR A 100 -2.40 -0.20 -12.48
C TYR A 100 -2.13 0.96 -13.44
N ALA A 101 -1.01 0.94 -14.14
CA ALA A 101 -0.66 1.95 -15.13
C ALA A 101 -1.56 1.87 -16.40
N ASP A 102 -1.84 0.64 -16.85
CA ASP A 102 -2.60 0.38 -18.08
C ASP A 102 -4.13 0.52 -17.87
N ALA A 103 -4.62 0.30 -16.64
CA ALA A 103 -6.04 0.38 -16.34
C ALA A 103 -6.61 1.78 -16.61
N THR A 104 -7.65 1.84 -17.44
CA THR A 104 -8.31 3.08 -17.88
C THR A 104 -9.47 3.49 -16.98
N THR A 105 -10.01 2.57 -16.18
CA THR A 105 -11.07 2.88 -15.21
C THR A 105 -10.56 3.84 -14.13
N ALA A 106 -11.46 4.62 -13.54
CA ALA A 106 -11.12 5.55 -12.47
C ALA A 106 -10.54 4.82 -11.25
N LYS A 107 -9.45 5.33 -10.71
CA LYS A 107 -8.71 4.74 -9.58
C LYS A 107 -8.51 5.75 -8.45
N VAL A 108 -8.85 5.35 -7.25
CA VAL A 108 -8.57 6.11 -6.02
C VAL A 108 -7.71 5.25 -5.10
N ALA A 109 -6.64 5.81 -4.57
CA ALA A 109 -5.79 5.15 -3.57
C ALA A 109 -5.87 5.89 -2.23
N VAL A 110 -6.18 5.14 -1.16
CA VAL A 110 -6.20 5.62 0.21
C VAL A 110 -5.01 5.01 0.96
N LEU A 111 -4.07 5.85 1.36
CA LEU A 111 -2.91 5.47 2.15
C LEU A 111 -3.32 5.47 3.62
N ALA A 112 -3.82 4.33 4.11
CA ALA A 112 -4.50 4.23 5.41
C ALA A 112 -3.58 3.81 6.56
N GLY A 113 -2.37 3.36 6.25
CA GLY A 113 -1.41 2.89 7.24
C GLY A 113 0.00 3.02 6.71
N LYS A 114 0.73 1.91 6.62
CA LYS A 114 2.05 1.91 5.99
C LYS A 114 1.93 1.85 4.47
N ALA A 115 2.57 2.77 3.80
CA ALA A 115 2.72 2.84 2.35
C ALA A 115 4.24 2.86 2.05
N VAL A 116 4.86 1.69 2.09
CA VAL A 116 6.31 1.53 2.04
C VAL A 116 6.74 0.70 0.84
N GLY A 117 7.80 1.17 0.19
CA GLY A 117 8.50 0.46 -0.86
C GLY A 117 7.81 0.44 -2.23
N PRO A 118 8.39 -0.27 -3.20
CA PRO A 118 7.93 -0.22 -4.60
C PRO A 118 6.52 -0.80 -4.80
N VAL A 119 6.07 -1.70 -3.93
CA VAL A 119 4.73 -2.27 -4.05
C VAL A 119 3.64 -1.23 -3.76
N TYR A 120 3.87 -0.34 -2.78
CA TYR A 120 2.93 0.75 -2.55
C TYR A 120 2.88 1.72 -3.74
N THR A 121 4.01 2.00 -4.36
CA THR A 121 4.06 2.87 -5.54
C THR A 121 3.20 2.34 -6.68
N ALA A 122 3.22 1.04 -6.92
CA ALA A 122 2.35 0.40 -7.89
C ALA A 122 0.87 0.52 -7.52
N LEU A 123 0.51 0.20 -6.26
CA LEU A 123 -0.87 0.27 -5.74
C LEU A 123 -1.43 1.70 -5.69
N ALA A 124 -0.56 2.70 -5.54
CA ALA A 124 -0.92 4.12 -5.50
C ALA A 124 -0.87 4.80 -6.88
N ALA A 125 -0.66 4.06 -7.97
CA ALA A 125 -0.80 4.57 -9.33
C ALA A 125 -2.30 4.79 -9.64
N ALA A 126 -2.84 5.90 -9.13
CA ALA A 126 -4.26 6.24 -9.14
C ALA A 126 -4.46 7.72 -9.53
N ASP A 127 -5.66 8.04 -9.99
CA ASP A 127 -6.05 9.40 -10.39
C ASP A 127 -6.12 10.33 -9.17
N LEU A 128 -6.54 9.78 -8.03
CA LEU A 128 -6.55 10.48 -6.75
C LEU A 128 -5.87 9.64 -5.68
N ARG A 129 -4.97 10.25 -4.91
CA ARG A 129 -4.29 9.65 -3.76
C ARG A 129 -4.61 10.45 -2.51
N ILE A 130 -5.11 9.77 -1.48
CA ILE A 130 -5.49 10.36 -0.20
C ILE A 130 -4.61 9.76 0.88
N ALA A 131 -3.89 10.59 1.61
CA ALA A 131 -3.10 10.17 2.76
C ALA A 131 -3.91 10.38 4.06
N VAL A 132 -4.21 9.32 4.78
CA VAL A 132 -4.92 9.40 6.06
C VAL A 132 -3.97 9.87 7.15
N ALA A 133 -4.44 10.70 8.07
CA ALA A 133 -3.64 11.15 9.20
C ALA A 133 -3.04 9.96 9.96
N GLY A 134 -1.75 10.04 10.26
CA GLY A 134 -1.00 8.96 10.90
C GLY A 134 -0.48 7.87 9.95
N CYS A 135 -0.73 7.94 8.64
CA CYS A 135 -0.07 7.06 7.68
C CYS A 135 1.44 7.36 7.59
N THR A 136 2.18 6.33 7.18
CA THR A 136 3.63 6.44 6.93
C THR A 136 3.87 6.19 5.44
N VAL A 137 4.35 7.19 4.73
CA VAL A 137 4.68 7.08 3.30
C VAL A 137 6.19 7.16 3.13
N SER A 138 6.81 6.09 2.63
CA SER A 138 8.27 6.03 2.52
C SER A 138 8.72 5.07 1.41
N ALA A 139 9.81 5.41 0.74
CA ALA A 139 10.43 4.52 -0.23
C ALA A 139 11.07 3.29 0.43
N LEU A 140 11.51 3.42 1.69
CA LEU A 140 12.13 2.38 2.49
C LEU A 140 11.53 2.40 3.90
N GLU A 141 11.52 1.26 4.60
CA GLU A 141 11.09 1.25 6.02
C GLU A 141 11.90 2.30 6.81
N PRO A 142 11.26 3.20 7.58
CA PRO A 142 11.94 4.33 8.20
C PRO A 142 13.18 3.95 9.04
N SER A 143 13.12 2.83 9.77
CA SER A 143 14.27 2.33 10.54
C SER A 143 15.46 1.96 9.66
N ALA A 144 15.21 1.38 8.49
CA ALA A 144 16.27 1.03 7.54
C ALA A 144 16.84 2.30 6.88
N ALA A 145 16.00 3.26 6.53
CA ALA A 145 16.43 4.55 6.00
C ALA A 145 17.36 5.28 6.99
N VAL A 146 16.96 5.33 8.24
CA VAL A 146 17.73 5.98 9.32
C VAL A 146 19.08 5.30 9.55
N SER A 147 19.13 3.96 9.50
CA SER A 147 20.39 3.21 9.64
C SER A 147 21.40 3.50 8.53
N VAL A 148 20.95 3.96 7.37
CA VAL A 148 21.81 4.36 6.27
C VAL A 148 22.15 5.85 6.34
N LEU A 149 21.14 6.71 6.50
CA LEU A 149 21.29 8.16 6.42
C LEU A 149 22.00 8.77 7.64
N TYR A 150 21.83 8.19 8.82
CA TYR A 150 22.35 8.71 10.08
C TYR A 150 23.33 7.75 10.75
N LYS A 151 23.98 6.89 9.95
CA LYS A 151 24.88 5.86 10.43
C LYS A 151 25.99 6.45 11.35
N GLU A 152 26.69 7.48 10.88
CA GLU A 152 27.80 8.09 11.61
C GLU A 152 27.36 8.68 12.96
N GLU A 153 26.22 9.35 12.99
CA GLU A 153 25.66 9.95 14.22
C GLU A 153 25.22 8.86 15.22
N ILE A 154 24.65 7.77 14.71
CA ILE A 154 24.21 6.64 15.53
C ILE A 154 25.40 5.90 16.11
N ASP A 155 26.42 5.63 15.30
CA ASP A 155 27.62 4.91 15.71
C ASP A 155 28.47 5.71 16.72
N ALA A 156 28.40 7.04 16.69
CA ALA A 156 29.05 7.93 17.63
C ALA A 156 28.29 8.11 18.96
N SER A 157 27.10 7.55 19.10
CA SER A 157 26.27 7.72 20.30
C SER A 157 26.63 6.69 21.39
N ASP A 158 26.53 7.09 22.68
CA ASP A 158 26.74 6.20 23.82
C ASP A 158 25.70 5.06 23.89
N ASN A 159 24.52 5.23 23.27
CA ASN A 159 23.46 4.23 23.23
C ASN A 159 22.85 4.15 21.83
N ILE A 160 23.40 3.25 21.04
CA ILE A 160 23.00 3.01 19.63
C ILE A 160 21.49 2.71 19.49
N ILE A 161 20.93 1.89 20.40
CA ILE A 161 19.51 1.49 20.34
C ILE A 161 18.59 2.69 20.59
N ALA A 162 18.90 3.49 21.61
CA ALA A 162 18.12 4.68 21.94
C ALA A 162 18.24 5.74 20.82
N ALA A 163 19.44 5.97 20.31
CA ALA A 163 19.70 6.89 19.21
C ALA A 163 18.95 6.48 17.94
N THR A 164 19.03 5.22 17.56
CA THR A 164 18.30 4.69 16.40
C THR A 164 16.79 4.87 16.53
N LYS A 165 16.24 4.57 17.72
CA LYS A 165 14.81 4.74 17.99
C LYS A 165 14.37 6.20 17.92
N ALA A 166 15.12 7.10 18.52
CA ALA A 166 14.83 8.54 18.51
C ALA A 166 14.89 9.11 17.08
N LYS A 167 15.97 8.80 16.35
CA LYS A 167 16.12 9.22 14.94
C LYS A 167 15.02 8.67 14.05
N THR A 168 14.64 7.40 14.23
CA THR A 168 13.54 6.80 13.46
C THR A 168 12.21 7.50 13.71
N ALA A 169 11.92 7.85 14.96
CA ALA A 169 10.71 8.58 15.32
C ALA A 169 10.69 9.99 14.68
N ALA A 170 11.79 10.73 14.78
CA ALA A 170 11.93 12.05 14.17
C ALA A 170 11.79 11.99 12.64
N TYR A 171 12.54 11.11 12.00
CA TYR A 171 12.48 10.91 10.55
C TYR A 171 11.07 10.53 10.07
N THR A 172 10.39 9.66 10.81
CA THR A 172 9.01 9.25 10.47
C THR A 172 8.05 10.44 10.55
N ALA A 173 8.16 11.27 11.58
CA ALA A 173 7.29 12.43 11.76
C ALA A 173 7.55 13.53 10.71
N GLU A 174 8.82 13.80 10.41
CA GLU A 174 9.21 14.91 9.54
C GLU A 174 9.12 14.56 8.04
N VAL A 175 9.59 13.36 7.67
CA VAL A 175 9.76 12.97 6.25
C VAL A 175 8.66 12.05 5.75
N CYS A 176 8.16 11.13 6.60
CA CYS A 176 7.26 10.07 6.18
C CYS A 176 5.79 10.33 6.56
N SER A 177 5.45 11.52 7.03
CA SER A 177 4.07 11.85 7.46
C SER A 177 3.13 12.05 6.26
N ALA A 178 1.82 12.01 6.52
CA ALA A 178 0.80 12.37 5.51
C ALA A 178 1.02 13.77 4.93
N ALA A 179 1.34 14.74 5.79
CA ALA A 179 1.60 16.12 5.37
C ALA A 179 2.83 16.21 4.45
N SER A 180 3.93 15.53 4.82
CA SER A 180 5.14 15.47 3.98
C SER A 180 4.87 14.78 2.64
N ALA A 181 4.05 13.73 2.62
CA ALA A 181 3.65 13.05 1.39
C ALA A 181 2.87 13.96 0.44
N VAL A 182 1.98 14.81 0.98
CA VAL A 182 1.26 15.82 0.18
C VAL A 182 2.20 16.90 -0.32
N ALA A 183 3.07 17.43 0.54
CA ALA A 183 4.06 18.45 0.17
C ALA A 183 5.02 17.95 -0.93
N ALA A 184 5.39 16.68 -0.92
CA ALA A 184 6.23 16.02 -1.91
C ALA A 184 5.46 15.56 -3.18
N GLY A 185 4.15 15.76 -3.26
CA GLY A 185 3.32 15.32 -4.39
C GLY A 185 3.05 13.80 -4.42
N ALA A 186 3.42 13.06 -3.37
CA ALA A 186 3.14 11.62 -3.26
C ALA A 186 1.66 11.31 -2.99
N ALA A 187 0.92 12.28 -2.42
CA ALA A 187 -0.53 12.25 -2.29
C ALA A 187 -1.13 13.58 -2.74
N GLY A 188 -2.37 13.57 -3.21
CA GLY A 188 -3.08 14.76 -3.65
C GLY A 188 -3.69 15.56 -2.49
N MET A 189 -4.00 14.90 -1.38
CA MET A 189 -4.53 15.50 -0.16
C MET A 189 -4.23 14.65 1.08
N SER A 190 -4.24 15.30 2.26
CA SER A 190 -4.24 14.62 3.56
C SER A 190 -5.61 14.73 4.21
N TRP A 191 -6.04 13.69 4.90
CA TRP A 191 -7.33 13.63 5.56
C TRP A 191 -7.18 13.19 7.02
#